data_680f3ab6ce392aa15ce2eb02deb39549
#
_entry.id   680f3ab6ce392aa15ce2eb02deb39549
#
_cell.length_a   1.000
_cell.length_b   1.000
_cell.length_c   1.000
_cell.angle_alpha   90.00
_cell.angle_beta   90.00
_cell.angle_gamma   90.00
#
_symmetry.space_group_name_H-M   'P 1'
#
loop_
_entity.id
_entity.type
_entity.pdbx_description
1 polymer ?
#
loop_
_entity_poly.entity_id
_entity_poly.type
_entity_poly.pdbx_seq_one_letter_code
_entity_poly.pdbx_strand_id
1 'polypeptide(L)'
;MTSSKSTKRALLTSALALVVCLAMLVGSTFAWFTDTATTGVNKIQAGNLDIELSYKNNSTGGEFKKADKNTSVFNDEALWEPGHVEYVVLKIRNAGSLALKYKLGINIAGEAGSTNVYNNAFNLSDYIRFAVLNDDQSGLGRDNLVAAATDSKLIKEGYSKEDHLLAGENNSEKIVTLVVWMPTTVGNEANYKTDAAAPSIDLGITVYATQDTVENDSFDDQYDKDAQYPITSFADLKAATEWNGKYNVTEDLDPDASLIIKNAVVTLNATGKTIANTQAIFNEATYDWSMISVRNLGYLTITGGTFAAKANDCYVMDVRNGGYLTIEDGKFIGNVDAIYVEKGTAIIEGGFFDIQQKLPGSTLEAQYKTLLNCQDDNYNTGRAKIIVKGGTFVNFDPSADPEGADTSYVADGYKVVSETQTNGDVWYTVVPR
;
A
#
# COMPACT_ATOMS: atom_id res chain seq x y z
N MET A 1 -19.74 42.08 -50.07
CA MET A 1 -19.03 40.82 -49.73
C MET A 1 -18.20 40.97 -48.46
N THR A 2 -18.81 41.35 -47.33
CA THR A 2 -18.10 41.53 -46.04
C THR A 2 -18.64 40.64 -44.91
N SER A 3 -19.65 39.78 -45.17
CA SER A 3 -20.27 38.97 -44.12
C SER A 3 -19.56 37.64 -43.79
N SER A 4 -18.73 37.11 -44.70
CA SER A 4 -18.06 35.80 -44.52
C SER A 4 -16.87 35.80 -43.53
N LYS A 5 -16.20 36.96 -43.38
CA LYS A 5 -15.04 37.10 -42.47
C LYS A 5 -15.46 37.23 -41.00
N SER A 6 -16.60 37.94 -40.76
CA SER A 6 -17.14 38.11 -39.39
C SER A 6 -17.72 36.80 -38.84
N THR A 7 -18.41 36.02 -39.68
CA THR A 7 -18.95 34.71 -39.30
C THR A 7 -17.87 33.69 -38.99
N LYS A 8 -16.78 33.68 -39.77
CA LYS A 8 -15.63 32.78 -39.48
C LYS A 8 -14.90 33.15 -38.17
N ARG A 9 -14.78 34.46 -37.90
CA ARG A 9 -14.19 34.90 -36.59
C ARG A 9 -15.09 34.59 -35.43
N ALA A 10 -16.44 34.76 -35.57
CA ALA A 10 -17.38 34.39 -34.53
C ALA A 10 -17.38 32.89 -34.27
N LEU A 11 -17.25 32.06 -35.32
CA LEU A 11 -17.17 30.59 -35.17
C LEU A 11 -15.90 30.17 -34.47
N LEU A 12 -14.76 30.83 -34.81
CA LEU A 12 -13.48 30.53 -34.19
C LEU A 12 -13.42 30.91 -32.70
N THR A 13 -14.02 32.07 -32.37
CA THR A 13 -14.12 32.50 -30.96
C THR A 13 -15.06 31.64 -30.14
N SER A 14 -16.17 31.13 -30.72
CA SER A 14 -17.08 30.20 -30.05
C SER A 14 -16.41 28.84 -29.84
N ALA A 15 -15.65 28.33 -30.82
CA ALA A 15 -14.90 27.09 -30.67
C ALA A 15 -13.80 27.22 -29.63
N LEU A 16 -13.08 28.36 -29.60
CA LEU A 16 -12.08 28.62 -28.58
C LEU A 16 -12.68 28.74 -27.18
N ALA A 17 -13.83 29.40 -27.05
CA ALA A 17 -14.56 29.49 -25.78
C ALA A 17 -15.04 28.12 -25.30
N LEU A 18 -15.50 27.25 -26.22
CA LEU A 18 -15.89 25.87 -25.87
C LEU A 18 -14.70 25.03 -25.36
N VAL A 19 -13.53 25.17 -26.03
CA VAL A 19 -12.32 24.47 -25.60
C VAL A 19 -11.83 24.98 -24.23
N VAL A 20 -11.93 26.29 -23.97
CA VAL A 20 -11.57 26.87 -22.67
C VAL A 20 -12.56 26.41 -21.58
N CYS A 21 -13.86 26.35 -21.88
CA CYS A 21 -14.86 25.79 -20.94
C CYS A 21 -14.63 24.31 -20.65
N LEU A 22 -14.28 23.51 -21.67
CA LEU A 22 -13.93 22.10 -21.49
C LEU A 22 -12.63 21.92 -20.70
N ALA A 23 -11.62 22.76 -20.96
CA ALA A 23 -10.36 22.75 -20.21
C ALA A 23 -10.57 23.16 -18.73
N MET A 24 -11.49 24.07 -18.44
CA MET A 24 -11.86 24.44 -17.07
C MET A 24 -12.69 23.33 -16.38
N LEU A 25 -13.45 22.55 -17.13
CA LEU A 25 -14.18 21.37 -16.61
C LEU A 25 -13.24 20.19 -16.29
N VAL A 26 -12.19 20.00 -17.07
CA VAL A 26 -11.18 18.94 -16.87
C VAL A 26 -10.12 19.36 -15.84
N GLY A 27 -9.91 20.66 -15.64
CA GLY A 27 -8.98 21.22 -14.65
C GLY A 27 -9.55 21.45 -13.26
N SER A 28 -10.82 21.07 -13.01
CA SER A 28 -11.39 21.16 -11.68
C SER A 28 -10.83 20.04 -10.78
N THR A 29 -9.79 20.36 -10.02
CA THR A 29 -9.52 19.66 -8.78
C THR A 29 -10.83 19.54 -8.02
N PHE A 30 -11.18 18.31 -7.62
CA PHE A 30 -12.40 18.02 -6.86
C PHE A 30 -12.37 18.74 -5.51
N ALA A 31 -12.86 19.95 -5.46
CA ALA A 31 -13.20 20.64 -4.24
C ALA A 31 -14.69 20.47 -4.01
N TRP A 32 -15.07 19.72 -2.98
CA TRP A 32 -16.46 19.57 -2.58
C TRP A 32 -16.87 20.76 -1.74
N PHE A 33 -17.96 21.40 -2.12
CA PHE A 33 -18.55 22.53 -1.41
C PHE A 33 -19.99 22.20 -1.09
N THR A 34 -20.37 22.31 0.17
CA THR A 34 -21.77 22.33 0.57
C THR A 34 -22.16 23.76 0.90
N ASP A 35 -23.20 24.28 0.26
CA ASP A 35 -23.81 25.56 0.60
C ASP A 35 -25.33 25.44 0.61
N THR A 36 -25.97 25.98 1.67
CA THR A 36 -27.42 26.11 1.77
C THR A 36 -27.82 27.46 1.20
N ALA A 37 -28.47 27.46 0.04
CA ALA A 37 -28.91 28.67 -0.65
C ALA A 37 -29.92 29.49 0.17
N THR A 38 -29.44 30.53 0.80
CA THR A 38 -30.28 31.68 1.16
C THR A 38 -29.65 32.94 0.54
N THR A 39 -30.48 33.76 -0.08
CA THR A 39 -30.18 34.96 -0.83
C THR A 39 -29.04 35.80 -0.28
N GLY A 40 -27.84 35.64 -0.84
CA GLY A 40 -26.64 36.40 -0.55
C GLY A 40 -25.50 36.07 -1.55
N VAL A 41 -24.46 36.84 -1.58
CA VAL A 41 -23.25 36.56 -2.37
C VAL A 41 -22.58 35.32 -1.78
N ASN A 42 -22.59 34.19 -2.50
CA ASN A 42 -21.98 32.95 -2.04
C ASN A 42 -20.46 33.06 -2.17
N LYS A 43 -19.74 32.92 -1.05
CA LYS A 43 -18.30 32.84 -1.03
C LYS A 43 -17.87 31.37 -1.17
N ILE A 44 -17.27 31.01 -2.29
CA ILE A 44 -16.64 29.69 -2.46
C ILE A 44 -15.21 29.79 -1.92
N GLN A 45 -14.88 28.95 -0.97
CA GLN A 45 -13.56 28.90 -0.35
C GLN A 45 -13.03 27.46 -0.38
N ALA A 46 -11.83 27.26 -0.94
CA ALA A 46 -11.17 25.96 -0.91
C ALA A 46 -10.75 25.59 0.53
N GLY A 47 -10.89 24.33 0.88
CA GLY A 47 -10.31 23.79 2.09
C GLY A 47 -8.79 23.66 2.00
N ASN A 48 -8.11 23.53 3.13
CA ASN A 48 -6.68 23.28 3.18
C ASN A 48 -6.38 22.01 4.00
N LEU A 49 -5.32 21.32 3.58
CA LEU A 49 -4.73 20.21 4.31
C LEU A 49 -3.55 20.74 5.10
N ASP A 50 -3.54 20.55 6.42
CA ASP A 50 -2.43 20.95 7.29
C ASP A 50 -2.30 19.96 8.45
N ILE A 51 -1.15 19.30 8.56
CA ILE A 51 -0.85 18.38 9.65
C ILE A 51 0.30 18.90 10.48
N GLU A 52 0.14 18.88 11.78
CA GLU A 52 1.15 19.29 12.74
C GLU A 52 1.60 18.12 13.60
N LEU A 53 2.92 17.99 13.78
CA LEU A 53 3.52 17.10 14.77
C LEU A 53 4.09 17.94 15.92
N SER A 54 3.70 17.59 17.14
CA SER A 54 4.26 18.15 18.36
C SER A 54 4.77 17.02 19.25
N TYR A 55 5.72 17.33 20.11
CA TYR A 55 6.32 16.36 21.02
C TYR A 55 6.41 16.90 22.46
N LYS A 56 6.40 15.98 23.40
CA LYS A 56 6.62 16.22 24.81
C LYS A 56 7.51 15.12 25.37
N ASN A 57 8.58 15.50 26.06
CA ASN A 57 9.51 14.63 26.75
C ASN A 57 10.03 15.29 28.03
N ASN A 58 11.00 14.68 28.70
CA ASN A 58 11.56 15.23 29.93
C ASN A 58 12.19 16.63 29.78
N SER A 59 12.67 16.99 28.58
CA SER A 59 13.31 18.30 28.33
C SER A 59 12.32 19.43 28.04
N THR A 60 11.05 19.11 27.76
CA THR A 60 10.04 20.12 27.38
C THR A 60 9.33 20.76 28.57
N GLY A 61 9.60 20.30 29.80
CA GLY A 61 8.92 20.81 31.01
C GLY A 61 7.44 20.40 31.11
N GLY A 62 7.02 19.34 30.41
CA GLY A 62 5.64 18.85 30.40
C GLY A 62 4.73 19.49 29.35
N GLU A 63 5.26 20.42 28.55
CA GLU A 63 4.52 21.11 27.50
C GLU A 63 4.78 20.50 26.13
N PHE A 64 3.77 20.50 25.24
CA PHE A 64 3.97 20.12 23.84
C PHE A 64 4.68 21.23 23.08
N LYS A 65 5.76 20.89 22.39
CA LYS A 65 6.48 21.75 21.47
C LYS A 65 6.32 21.26 20.03
N LYS A 66 6.18 22.18 19.09
CA LYS A 66 6.10 21.83 17.65
C LYS A 66 7.43 21.20 17.22
N ALA A 67 7.35 20.06 16.52
CA ALA A 67 8.50 19.41 15.92
C ALA A 67 8.75 19.95 14.49
N ASP A 68 10.00 20.00 14.10
CA ASP A 68 10.44 20.28 12.75
C ASP A 68 11.59 19.33 12.35
N LYS A 69 12.08 19.46 11.13
CA LYS A 69 13.15 18.60 10.57
C LYS A 69 14.49 18.62 11.35
N ASN A 70 14.69 19.60 12.24
CA ASN A 70 15.90 19.74 13.05
C ASN A 70 15.67 19.38 14.52
N THR A 71 14.47 18.86 14.85
CA THR A 71 14.10 18.55 16.24
C THR A 71 14.64 17.18 16.61
N SER A 72 15.53 17.11 17.61
CA SER A 72 15.83 15.86 18.32
C SER A 72 14.84 15.68 19.48
N VAL A 73 14.18 14.53 19.51
CA VAL A 73 13.18 14.20 20.55
C VAL A 73 13.75 13.32 21.66
N PHE A 74 14.92 12.75 21.45
CA PHE A 74 15.69 11.98 22.42
C PHE A 74 16.97 12.72 22.80
N ASN A 75 17.63 12.28 23.86
CA ASN A 75 18.91 12.86 24.29
C ASN A 75 20.04 12.28 23.41
N ASP A 76 20.58 13.08 22.50
CA ASP A 76 21.66 12.69 21.59
C ASP A 76 22.99 12.37 22.31
N GLU A 77 23.16 12.83 23.55
CA GLU A 77 24.35 12.57 24.37
C GLU A 77 24.16 11.36 25.32
N ALA A 78 22.99 10.72 25.30
CA ALA A 78 22.74 9.58 26.18
C ALA A 78 23.57 8.37 25.73
N LEU A 79 24.32 7.78 26.66
CA LEU A 79 24.97 6.51 26.46
C LEU A 79 23.98 5.38 26.75
N TRP A 80 23.73 4.57 25.74
CA TRP A 80 22.79 3.47 25.86
C TRP A 80 23.44 2.26 26.49
N GLU A 81 22.89 1.82 27.61
CA GLU A 81 23.30 0.64 28.36
C GLU A 81 22.08 -0.25 28.67
N PRO A 82 22.28 -1.54 28.99
CA PRO A 82 21.18 -2.42 29.38
C PRO A 82 20.31 -1.82 30.50
N GLY A 83 19.00 -1.71 30.25
CA GLY A 83 18.05 -1.07 31.14
C GLY A 83 17.82 0.42 30.89
N HIS A 84 18.54 1.05 29.95
CA HIS A 84 18.24 2.43 29.53
C HIS A 84 16.88 2.49 28.82
N VAL A 85 16.05 3.47 29.21
CA VAL A 85 14.70 3.69 28.65
C VAL A 85 14.52 5.18 28.40
N GLU A 86 14.14 5.52 27.19
CA GLU A 86 13.66 6.86 26.83
C GLU A 86 12.25 6.79 26.27
N TYR A 87 11.53 7.90 26.36
CA TYR A 87 10.21 8.04 25.77
C TYR A 87 9.98 9.45 25.23
N VAL A 88 9.11 9.54 24.26
CA VAL A 88 8.55 10.80 23.75
C VAL A 88 7.05 10.64 23.52
N VAL A 89 6.27 11.60 23.98
CA VAL A 89 4.85 11.71 23.66
C VAL A 89 4.72 12.53 22.38
N LEU A 90 4.12 11.96 21.37
CA LEU A 90 3.86 12.57 20.07
C LEU A 90 2.39 12.98 20.00
N LYS A 91 2.12 14.19 19.57
CA LYS A 91 0.78 14.68 19.25
C LYS A 91 0.72 15.03 17.78
N ILE A 92 -0.15 14.34 17.07
CA ILE A 92 -0.46 14.55 15.65
C ILE A 92 -1.78 15.30 15.62
N ARG A 93 -1.83 16.43 14.93
CA ARG A 93 -3.01 17.30 14.88
C ARG A 93 -3.32 17.68 13.45
N ASN A 94 -4.60 17.63 13.09
CA ASN A 94 -5.13 18.26 11.90
C ASN A 94 -5.38 19.76 12.20
N ALA A 95 -4.53 20.62 11.65
CA ALA A 95 -4.66 22.08 11.73
C ALA A 95 -5.36 22.67 10.49
N GLY A 96 -5.71 21.82 9.52
CA GLY A 96 -6.42 22.19 8.30
C GLY A 96 -7.94 22.24 8.48
N SER A 97 -8.61 22.50 7.37
CA SER A 97 -10.08 22.57 7.28
C SER A 97 -10.70 21.36 6.58
N LEU A 98 -9.88 20.40 6.13
CA LEU A 98 -10.32 19.15 5.52
C LEU A 98 -9.98 17.98 6.43
N ALA A 99 -10.83 16.95 6.47
CA ALA A 99 -10.50 15.68 7.08
C ALA A 99 -9.27 15.07 6.38
N LEU A 100 -8.39 14.44 7.15
CA LEU A 100 -7.17 13.86 6.62
C LEU A 100 -6.94 12.42 7.11
N LYS A 101 -6.36 11.64 6.24
CA LYS A 101 -5.70 10.38 6.56
C LYS A 101 -4.21 10.65 6.75
N TYR A 102 -3.62 10.11 7.80
CA TYR A 102 -2.20 10.26 8.04
C TYR A 102 -1.52 8.91 8.28
N LYS A 103 -0.21 8.90 8.07
CA LYS A 103 0.68 7.76 8.32
C LYS A 103 1.80 8.19 9.24
N LEU A 104 1.84 7.61 10.44
CA LEU A 104 2.96 7.74 11.36
C LEU A 104 3.99 6.65 11.03
N GLY A 105 5.19 7.07 10.66
CA GLY A 105 6.35 6.21 10.41
C GLY A 105 7.43 6.42 11.45
N ILE A 106 8.05 5.32 11.93
CA ILE A 106 9.23 5.32 12.77
C ILE A 106 10.22 4.33 12.15
N ASN A 107 11.37 4.80 11.74
CA ASN A 107 12.37 4.01 11.02
C ASN A 107 13.79 4.46 11.34
N ILE A 108 14.74 3.61 11.09
CA ILE A 108 16.15 3.97 11.14
C ILE A 108 16.47 4.82 9.89
N ALA A 109 16.85 6.07 10.09
CA ALA A 109 17.30 6.99 9.03
C ALA A 109 18.79 6.81 8.71
N GLY A 110 19.59 6.42 9.72
CA GLY A 110 20.99 6.08 9.59
C GLY A 110 21.44 5.19 10.74
N GLU A 111 22.44 4.35 10.51
CA GLU A 111 23.03 3.50 11.54
C GLU A 111 24.53 3.34 11.31
N ALA A 112 25.32 3.50 12.36
CA ALA A 112 26.72 3.15 12.40
C ALA A 112 26.93 1.92 13.32
N GLY A 113 27.37 0.82 12.74
CA GLY A 113 27.75 -0.37 13.50
C GLY A 113 29.11 -0.24 14.17
N SER A 114 29.45 -1.20 15.03
CA SER A 114 30.71 -1.26 15.73
C SER A 114 31.24 -2.70 15.86
N THR A 115 32.37 -2.86 16.54
CA THR A 115 32.92 -4.16 16.95
C THR A 115 32.82 -4.28 18.45
N ASN A 116 32.22 -5.34 18.95
CA ASN A 116 32.06 -5.58 20.39
C ASN A 116 33.34 -6.12 21.06
N VAL A 117 33.32 -6.23 22.38
CA VAL A 117 34.45 -6.72 23.19
C VAL A 117 34.88 -8.16 22.86
N TYR A 118 34.01 -8.91 22.15
CA TYR A 118 34.32 -10.26 21.66
C TYR A 118 34.87 -10.29 20.22
N ASN A 119 35.16 -9.11 19.63
CA ASN A 119 35.60 -8.92 18.24
C ASN A 119 34.56 -9.27 17.18
N ASN A 120 33.28 -9.29 17.51
CA ASN A 120 32.19 -9.47 16.56
C ASN A 120 31.61 -8.10 16.12
N ALA A 121 31.35 -7.95 14.84
CA ALA A 121 30.60 -6.80 14.34
C ALA A 121 29.13 -6.84 14.87
N PHE A 122 28.58 -5.69 15.23
CA PHE A 122 27.21 -5.56 15.71
C PHE A 122 26.62 -4.20 15.39
N ASN A 123 25.29 -4.14 15.39
CA ASN A 123 24.50 -2.93 15.28
C ASN A 123 23.63 -2.77 16.54
N LEU A 124 23.39 -1.54 16.98
CA LEU A 124 22.51 -1.28 18.12
C LEU A 124 21.05 -1.70 17.81
N SER A 125 20.64 -1.63 16.56
CA SER A 125 19.30 -2.03 16.12
C SER A 125 19.00 -3.52 16.34
N ASP A 126 19.99 -4.36 16.56
CA ASP A 126 19.82 -5.76 16.92
C ASP A 126 19.38 -5.97 18.37
N TYR A 127 19.54 -4.96 19.23
CA TYR A 127 19.32 -5.03 20.68
C TYR A 127 18.24 -4.05 21.17
N ILE A 128 18.15 -2.86 20.58
CA ILE A 128 17.19 -1.85 21.00
C ILE A 128 15.78 -2.26 20.58
N ARG A 129 14.85 -2.17 21.52
CA ARG A 129 13.43 -2.41 21.33
C ARG A 129 12.66 -1.10 21.42
N PHE A 130 11.48 -1.10 20.81
CA PHE A 130 10.54 0.00 20.91
C PHE A 130 9.09 -0.49 20.93
N ALA A 131 8.20 0.38 21.38
CA ALA A 131 6.75 0.24 21.24
C ALA A 131 6.09 1.61 21.12
N VAL A 132 4.94 1.64 20.47
CA VAL A 132 4.06 2.83 20.40
C VAL A 132 2.82 2.53 21.21
N LEU A 133 2.67 3.24 22.34
CA LEU A 133 1.54 3.14 23.25
C LEU A 133 0.49 4.17 22.89
N ASN A 134 -0.78 3.84 23.13
CA ASN A 134 -1.86 4.82 22.98
C ASN A 134 -1.80 5.86 24.12
N ASP A 135 -2.22 7.06 23.79
CA ASP A 135 -2.33 8.20 24.69
C ASP A 135 -1.01 8.67 25.33
N ASP A 136 -1.11 9.65 26.19
CA ASP A 136 0.01 10.22 26.95
C ASP A 136 0.33 9.33 28.17
N GLN A 137 1.40 8.58 28.06
CA GLN A 137 1.90 7.69 29.12
C GLN A 137 3.07 8.31 29.92
N SER A 138 3.33 9.62 29.79
CA SER A 138 4.48 10.29 30.45
C SER A 138 4.42 10.24 31.98
N GLY A 139 3.25 9.96 32.54
CA GLY A 139 3.07 9.78 34.02
C GLY A 139 3.57 8.42 34.54
N LEU A 140 3.90 7.46 33.65
CA LEU A 140 4.42 6.16 34.03
C LEU A 140 5.94 6.24 34.30
N GLY A 141 6.42 5.52 35.31
CA GLY A 141 7.85 5.32 35.50
C GLY A 141 8.42 4.35 34.43
N ARG A 142 9.75 4.30 34.31
CA ARG A 142 10.49 3.50 33.31
C ARG A 142 10.00 2.04 33.23
N ASP A 143 9.95 1.35 34.37
CA ASP A 143 9.57 -0.06 34.43
C ASP A 143 8.13 -0.28 33.98
N ASN A 144 7.24 0.64 34.32
CA ASN A 144 5.83 0.57 33.92
C ASN A 144 5.65 0.86 32.42
N LEU A 145 6.44 1.76 31.83
CA LEU A 145 6.44 2.01 30.39
C LEU A 145 6.87 0.76 29.61
N VAL A 146 7.94 0.10 30.05
CA VAL A 146 8.42 -1.14 29.43
C VAL A 146 7.40 -2.28 29.63
N ALA A 147 6.78 -2.37 30.82
CA ALA A 147 5.74 -3.37 31.10
C ALA A 147 4.47 -3.14 30.24
N ALA A 148 4.11 -1.90 29.96
CA ALA A 148 2.99 -1.56 29.07
C ALA A 148 3.27 -1.84 27.59
N ALA A 149 4.53 -2.00 27.21
CA ALA A 149 4.99 -2.21 25.82
C ALA A 149 4.86 -3.69 25.37
N THR A 150 3.65 -4.27 25.47
CA THR A 150 3.38 -5.68 25.17
C THR A 150 3.67 -6.07 23.72
N ASP A 151 3.47 -5.13 22.77
CA ASP A 151 3.68 -5.33 21.34
C ASP A 151 5.04 -4.79 20.86
N SER A 152 6.05 -4.89 21.73
CA SER A 152 7.38 -4.37 21.43
C SER A 152 8.09 -5.13 20.32
N LYS A 153 8.84 -4.39 19.49
CA LYS A 153 9.62 -4.89 18.36
C LYS A 153 11.08 -4.45 18.49
N LEU A 154 11.96 -5.08 17.73
CA LEU A 154 13.30 -4.54 17.50
C LEU A 154 13.20 -3.26 16.66
N ILE A 155 14.02 -2.25 16.95
CA ILE A 155 13.93 -0.96 16.28
C ILE A 155 14.18 -1.05 14.77
N LYS A 156 14.95 -2.04 14.32
CA LYS A 156 15.19 -2.33 12.91
C LYS A 156 13.93 -2.78 12.13
N GLU A 157 12.91 -3.26 12.82
CA GLU A 157 11.66 -3.68 12.18
C GLU A 157 10.80 -2.48 11.75
N GLY A 158 11.05 -1.31 12.36
CA GLY A 158 10.31 -0.10 12.07
C GLY A 158 8.84 -0.14 12.51
N TYR A 159 8.16 0.98 12.30
CA TYR A 159 6.74 1.13 12.59
C TYR A 159 6.06 1.94 11.48
N SER A 160 4.88 1.52 11.11
CA SER A 160 4.02 2.27 10.19
C SER A 160 2.59 2.03 10.60
N LYS A 161 1.86 3.11 10.90
CA LYS A 161 0.43 3.05 11.23
C LYS A 161 -0.29 4.21 10.58
N GLU A 162 -1.42 3.90 9.98
CA GLU A 162 -2.35 4.88 9.44
C GLU A 162 -3.51 5.10 10.40
N ASP A 163 -4.05 6.31 10.39
CA ASP A 163 -5.24 6.72 11.12
C ASP A 163 -5.83 7.96 10.45
N HIS A 164 -7.01 8.41 10.92
CA HIS A 164 -7.76 9.52 10.36
C HIS A 164 -7.94 10.61 11.40
N LEU A 165 -7.95 11.87 10.95
CA LEU A 165 -8.25 13.02 11.80
C LEU A 165 -9.28 13.90 11.11
N LEU A 166 -10.37 14.19 11.80
CA LEU A 166 -11.39 15.13 11.33
C LEU A 166 -10.85 16.57 11.37
N ALA A 167 -11.46 17.45 10.60
CA ALA A 167 -11.22 18.88 10.77
C ALA A 167 -12.01 19.41 11.99
N GLY A 168 -11.50 20.48 12.60
CA GLY A 168 -12.16 21.13 13.75
C GLY A 168 -11.70 20.63 15.10
N GLU A 169 -12.56 20.74 16.13
CA GLU A 169 -12.15 20.49 17.52
C GLU A 169 -12.30 19.02 17.97
N ASN A 170 -13.23 18.27 17.37
CA ASN A 170 -13.47 16.89 17.75
C ASN A 170 -12.69 15.94 16.85
N ASN A 171 -11.97 14.97 17.45
CA ASN A 171 -11.17 13.98 16.73
C ASN A 171 -10.12 14.58 15.77
N SER A 172 -9.64 15.80 16.05
CA SER A 172 -8.61 16.48 15.28
C SER A 172 -7.18 16.20 15.77
N GLU A 173 -7.04 15.49 16.88
CA GLU A 173 -5.74 15.18 17.50
C GLU A 173 -5.63 13.69 17.84
N LYS A 174 -4.42 13.15 17.66
CA LYS A 174 -4.03 11.82 18.13
C LYS A 174 -2.77 11.95 18.98
N ILE A 175 -2.79 11.35 20.15
CA ILE A 175 -1.63 11.29 21.05
C ILE A 175 -1.16 9.85 21.14
N VAL A 176 0.16 9.63 21.03
CA VAL A 176 0.81 8.35 21.24
C VAL A 176 2.11 8.55 22.00
N THR A 177 2.54 7.54 22.74
CA THR A 177 3.83 7.55 23.43
C THR A 177 4.76 6.53 22.78
N LEU A 178 5.84 6.99 22.17
CA LEU A 178 6.94 6.15 21.69
C LEU A 178 7.88 5.88 22.86
N VAL A 179 8.07 4.63 23.20
CA VAL A 179 9.04 4.14 24.19
C VAL A 179 10.13 3.38 23.47
N VAL A 180 11.40 3.70 23.79
CA VAL A 180 12.58 3.04 23.22
C VAL A 180 13.48 2.61 24.37
N TRP A 181 13.96 1.38 24.36
CA TRP A 181 14.83 0.87 25.45
C TRP A 181 15.79 -0.21 25.01
N MET A 182 16.86 -0.37 25.77
CA MET A 182 17.73 -1.53 25.70
C MET A 182 17.33 -2.51 26.81
N PRO A 183 16.95 -3.76 26.50
CA PRO A 183 16.58 -4.75 27.51
C PRO A 183 17.70 -5.02 28.51
N THR A 184 17.36 -5.26 29.77
CA THR A 184 18.32 -5.62 30.83
C THR A 184 19.01 -6.96 30.60
N THR A 185 18.50 -7.78 29.68
CA THR A 185 19.08 -9.09 29.28
C THR A 185 20.19 -8.97 28.25
N VAL A 186 20.38 -7.79 27.66
CA VAL A 186 21.50 -7.53 26.74
C VAL A 186 22.80 -7.47 27.54
N GLY A 187 23.81 -8.18 27.06
CA GLY A 187 25.11 -8.28 27.72
C GLY A 187 26.23 -7.54 26.98
N ASN A 188 27.44 -8.05 27.12
CA ASN A 188 28.63 -7.47 26.49
C ASN A 188 28.64 -7.60 24.95
N GLU A 189 27.73 -8.34 24.36
CA GLU A 189 27.55 -8.42 22.90
C GLU A 189 27.18 -7.06 22.27
N ALA A 190 26.56 -6.15 23.05
CA ALA A 190 26.27 -4.79 22.63
C ALA A 190 27.26 -3.75 23.17
N ASN A 191 28.32 -4.20 23.87
CA ASN A 191 29.38 -3.32 24.39
C ASN A 191 30.52 -3.22 23.37
N TYR A 192 30.77 -2.03 22.83
CA TYR A 192 31.84 -1.83 21.85
C TYR A 192 33.23 -1.77 22.56
N LYS A 193 34.24 -2.25 21.88
CA LYS A 193 35.60 -2.22 22.42
C LYS A 193 36.24 -0.84 22.36
N THR A 194 37.14 -0.55 23.25
CA THR A 194 37.71 0.80 23.48
C THR A 194 38.38 1.44 22.24
N ASP A 195 38.86 0.63 21.29
CA ASP A 195 39.51 1.08 20.06
C ASP A 195 38.61 1.09 18.85
N ALA A 196 37.31 0.76 19.02
CA ALA A 196 36.31 0.82 17.97
C ALA A 196 35.51 2.14 18.02
N ALA A 197 34.93 2.53 16.89
CA ALA A 197 33.99 3.65 16.86
C ALA A 197 32.72 3.32 17.66
N ALA A 198 32.16 4.31 18.35
CA ALA A 198 30.91 4.14 19.06
C ALA A 198 29.76 3.85 18.04
N PRO A 199 28.91 2.85 18.32
CA PRO A 199 27.75 2.59 17.48
C PRO A 199 26.68 3.67 17.69
N SER A 200 25.92 3.97 16.64
CA SER A 200 24.82 4.93 16.72
C SER A 200 23.63 4.54 15.84
N ILE A 201 22.46 5.02 16.20
CA ILE A 201 21.23 4.96 15.39
C ILE A 201 20.66 6.36 15.27
N ASP A 202 20.40 6.78 14.05
CA ASP A 202 19.58 7.96 13.76
C ASP A 202 18.13 7.51 13.55
N LEU A 203 17.25 7.85 14.49
CA LEU A 203 15.84 7.45 14.45
C LEU A 203 15.02 8.51 13.76
N GLY A 204 14.39 8.17 12.63
CA GLY A 204 13.46 9.03 11.90
C GLY A 204 12.02 8.84 12.40
N ILE A 205 11.35 9.94 12.74
CA ILE A 205 9.92 9.98 13.02
C ILE A 205 9.26 10.86 11.94
N THR A 206 8.33 10.29 11.18
CA THR A 206 7.68 10.98 10.06
C THR A 206 6.17 10.88 10.18
N VAL A 207 5.49 11.95 9.80
CA VAL A 207 4.04 11.97 9.65
C VAL A 207 3.74 12.49 8.25
N TYR A 208 3.10 11.65 7.43
CA TYR A 208 2.60 12.03 6.12
C TYR A 208 1.08 12.14 6.21
N ALA A 209 0.51 13.12 5.53
CA ALA A 209 -0.94 13.29 5.47
C ALA A 209 -1.39 13.47 4.03
N THR A 210 -2.57 12.93 3.74
CA THR A 210 -3.32 13.18 2.52
C THR A 210 -4.77 13.51 2.89
N GLN A 211 -5.49 14.12 1.96
CA GLN A 211 -6.94 14.31 2.13
C GLN A 211 -7.58 12.93 2.33
N ASP A 212 -8.54 12.87 3.24
CA ASP A 212 -9.35 11.67 3.41
C ASP A 212 -10.19 11.38 2.15
N THR A 213 -10.75 10.20 2.06
CA THR A 213 -11.44 9.76 0.84
C THR A 213 -12.55 10.71 0.44
N VAL A 214 -12.90 10.72 -0.86
CA VAL A 214 -14.07 11.42 -1.37
C VAL A 214 -15.32 10.75 -0.80
N GLU A 215 -16.17 11.53 -0.14
CA GLU A 215 -17.43 11.05 0.39
C GLU A 215 -18.48 10.92 -0.73
N ASN A 216 -19.25 9.83 -0.72
CA ASN A 216 -20.31 9.60 -1.67
C ASN A 216 -21.62 10.33 -1.30
N ASP A 217 -21.77 10.73 -0.04
CA ASP A 217 -22.97 11.31 0.54
C ASP A 217 -22.74 12.70 1.13
N SER A 218 -21.90 13.51 0.55
CA SER A 218 -21.37 14.83 0.97
C SER A 218 -22.35 15.82 1.64
N PHE A 219 -23.53 15.35 2.08
CA PHE A 219 -24.54 16.14 2.77
C PHE A 219 -24.57 15.99 4.30
N ASP A 220 -23.82 15.05 4.88
CA ASP A 220 -23.93 14.73 6.30
C ASP A 220 -22.74 15.18 7.19
N ASP A 221 -21.67 15.71 6.62
CA ASP A 221 -20.45 16.15 7.31
C ASP A 221 -19.74 15.05 8.14
N GLN A 222 -20.01 13.75 7.81
CA GLN A 222 -19.42 12.62 8.50
C GLN A 222 -18.41 11.88 7.60
N TYR A 223 -17.42 11.28 8.22
CA TYR A 223 -16.44 10.45 7.50
C TYR A 223 -17.09 9.18 6.95
N ASP A 224 -17.08 9.00 5.63
CA ASP A 224 -17.51 7.79 4.96
C ASP A 224 -16.34 6.78 4.88
N LYS A 225 -16.34 5.78 5.76
CA LYS A 225 -15.36 4.67 5.76
C LYS A 225 -15.41 3.80 4.50
N ASP A 226 -16.50 3.88 3.73
CA ASP A 226 -16.73 3.10 2.52
C ASP A 226 -16.46 3.91 1.25
N ALA A 227 -16.09 5.18 1.38
CA ALA A 227 -15.72 6.04 0.27
C ALA A 227 -14.58 5.45 -0.56
N GLN A 228 -14.68 5.62 -1.90
CA GLN A 228 -13.70 5.12 -2.85
C GLN A 228 -12.96 6.28 -3.51
N TYR A 229 -11.64 6.18 -3.59
CA TYR A 229 -10.81 7.16 -4.28
C TYR A 229 -10.91 6.96 -5.79
N PRO A 230 -11.30 7.99 -6.58
CA PRO A 230 -11.25 7.90 -8.03
C PRO A 230 -9.79 7.93 -8.51
N ILE A 231 -9.42 6.98 -9.36
CA ILE A 231 -8.11 6.89 -9.99
C ILE A 231 -8.27 7.17 -11.47
N THR A 232 -7.59 8.20 -11.96
CA THR A 232 -7.65 8.66 -13.35
C THR A 232 -6.36 8.43 -14.12
N SER A 233 -5.26 8.09 -13.43
CA SER A 233 -3.96 7.84 -14.05
C SER A 233 -3.17 6.75 -13.29
N PHE A 234 -2.18 6.14 -13.95
CA PHE A 234 -1.30 5.19 -13.29
C PHE A 234 -0.43 5.86 -12.21
N ALA A 235 -0.05 7.12 -12.40
CA ALA A 235 0.68 7.89 -11.38
C ALA A 235 -0.17 8.09 -10.12
N ASP A 236 -1.49 8.38 -10.26
CA ASP A 236 -2.42 8.48 -9.13
C ASP A 236 -2.55 7.14 -8.42
N LEU A 237 -2.72 6.04 -9.17
CA LEU A 237 -2.81 4.70 -8.60
C LEU A 237 -1.55 4.35 -7.79
N LYS A 238 -0.38 4.64 -8.34
CA LYS A 238 0.91 4.40 -7.67
C LYS A 238 1.05 5.19 -6.37
N ALA A 239 0.66 6.46 -6.36
CA ALA A 239 0.67 7.29 -5.16
C ALA A 239 -0.39 6.83 -4.14
N ALA A 240 -1.58 6.48 -4.60
CA ALA A 240 -2.69 6.06 -3.76
C ALA A 240 -2.41 4.73 -3.04
N THR A 241 -1.79 3.78 -3.70
CA THR A 241 -1.50 2.44 -3.13
C THR A 241 -0.35 2.41 -2.12
N GLU A 242 0.29 3.54 -1.86
CA GLU A 242 1.16 3.69 -0.68
C GLU A 242 0.36 3.77 0.64
N TRP A 243 -0.96 3.96 0.55
CA TRP A 243 -1.90 4.12 1.66
C TRP A 243 -2.95 3.02 1.68
N ASN A 244 -3.53 2.75 2.86
CA ASN A 244 -4.73 1.92 2.95
C ASN A 244 -5.91 2.64 2.29
N GLY A 245 -6.74 1.91 1.57
CA GLY A 245 -7.92 2.53 0.98
C GLY A 245 -8.63 1.68 -0.05
N LYS A 246 -9.80 2.17 -0.44
CA LYS A 246 -10.60 1.63 -1.54
C LYS A 246 -10.46 2.58 -2.73
N TYR A 247 -10.03 2.08 -3.87
CA TYR A 247 -9.73 2.86 -5.06
C TYR A 247 -10.58 2.40 -6.22
N ASN A 248 -11.20 3.35 -6.91
CA ASN A 248 -12.03 3.11 -8.08
C ASN A 248 -11.37 3.68 -9.34
N VAL A 249 -10.95 2.81 -10.24
CA VAL A 249 -10.34 3.21 -11.52
C VAL A 249 -11.45 3.70 -12.46
N THR A 250 -11.34 4.95 -12.87
CA THR A 250 -12.35 5.63 -13.70
C THR A 250 -11.92 5.79 -15.15
N GLU A 251 -10.65 5.54 -15.46
CA GLU A 251 -10.08 5.57 -16.81
C GLU A 251 -9.23 4.32 -17.08
N ASP A 252 -9.02 3.98 -18.35
CA ASP A 252 -8.07 2.93 -18.71
C ASP A 252 -6.65 3.38 -18.37
N LEU A 253 -5.84 2.48 -17.80
CA LEU A 253 -4.49 2.79 -17.34
C LEU A 253 -3.43 2.01 -18.11
N ASP A 254 -2.32 2.70 -18.43
CA ASP A 254 -1.12 2.12 -19.05
C ASP A 254 0.06 2.17 -18.07
N PRO A 255 0.33 1.10 -17.33
CA PRO A 255 1.46 1.01 -16.41
C PRO A 255 2.81 1.14 -17.14
N ASP A 256 3.64 2.08 -16.69
CA ASP A 256 5.01 2.29 -17.16
C ASP A 256 6.07 1.63 -16.26
N ALA A 257 5.63 1.03 -15.17
CA ALA A 257 6.42 0.30 -14.19
C ALA A 257 5.53 -0.69 -13.42
N SER A 258 6.14 -1.60 -12.67
CA SER A 258 5.43 -2.47 -11.72
C SER A 258 4.77 -1.65 -10.62
N LEU A 259 3.48 -1.87 -10.37
CA LEU A 259 2.78 -1.33 -9.21
C LEU A 259 3.10 -2.20 -7.99
N ILE A 260 3.74 -1.62 -6.98
CA ILE A 260 4.15 -2.36 -5.78
C ILE A 260 3.25 -2.01 -4.59
N ILE A 261 2.47 -2.99 -4.12
CA ILE A 261 1.65 -2.88 -2.90
C ILE A 261 2.45 -3.46 -1.74
N LYS A 262 2.82 -2.64 -0.77
CA LYS A 262 3.60 -3.06 0.41
C LYS A 262 3.14 -2.32 1.66
N ASN A 263 3.04 -3.03 2.78
CA ASN A 263 2.64 -2.45 4.06
C ASN A 263 1.33 -1.63 3.99
N ALA A 264 0.44 -1.99 3.08
CA ALA A 264 -0.83 -1.30 2.85
C ALA A 264 -1.95 -2.32 2.62
N VAL A 265 -3.17 -1.95 2.98
CA VAL A 265 -4.41 -2.69 2.71
C VAL A 265 -5.18 -1.93 1.63
N VAL A 266 -5.22 -2.49 0.44
CA VAL A 266 -5.76 -1.86 -0.77
C VAL A 266 -6.92 -2.69 -1.31
N THR A 267 -8.04 -2.06 -1.59
CA THR A 267 -9.10 -2.60 -2.43
C THR A 267 -9.13 -1.83 -3.74
N LEU A 268 -9.00 -2.51 -4.86
CA LEU A 268 -8.98 -1.91 -6.19
C LEU A 268 -10.17 -2.40 -7.00
N ASN A 269 -11.03 -1.46 -7.39
CA ASN A 269 -12.12 -1.66 -8.32
C ASN A 269 -11.77 -1.03 -9.67
N ALA A 270 -11.68 -1.85 -10.70
CA ALA A 270 -11.47 -1.40 -12.09
C ALA A 270 -12.59 -1.92 -13.01
N THR A 271 -13.80 -2.16 -12.47
CA THR A 271 -14.94 -2.68 -13.23
C THR A 271 -15.23 -1.81 -14.46
N GLY A 272 -15.26 -2.44 -15.64
CA GLY A 272 -15.47 -1.76 -16.93
C GLY A 272 -14.25 -0.98 -17.44
N LYS A 273 -13.09 -1.08 -16.77
CA LYS A 273 -11.83 -0.43 -17.16
C LYS A 273 -10.74 -1.47 -17.40
N THR A 274 -9.73 -1.05 -18.14
CA THR A 274 -8.56 -1.87 -18.50
C THR A 274 -7.29 -1.27 -17.91
N ILE A 275 -6.51 -2.11 -17.25
CA ILE A 275 -5.14 -1.82 -16.82
C ILE A 275 -4.22 -2.73 -17.61
N ALA A 276 -3.50 -2.16 -18.58
CA ALA A 276 -2.66 -2.94 -19.50
C ALA A 276 -1.40 -2.16 -19.87
N ASN A 277 -0.22 -2.77 -19.68
CA ASN A 277 1.03 -2.13 -20.06
C ASN A 277 1.29 -2.28 -21.58
N THR A 278 1.55 -1.16 -22.24
CA THR A 278 1.96 -1.11 -23.65
C THR A 278 3.47 -1.15 -23.83
N GLN A 279 4.21 -0.70 -22.81
CA GLN A 279 5.66 -0.76 -22.74
C GLN A 279 6.13 -1.98 -21.95
N ALA A 280 7.36 -2.43 -22.21
CA ALA A 280 7.95 -3.50 -21.40
C ALA A 280 8.33 -2.97 -20.01
N ILE A 281 7.87 -3.66 -18.98
CA ILE A 281 8.12 -3.30 -17.57
C ILE A 281 8.81 -4.43 -16.79
N PHE A 282 8.98 -5.62 -17.40
CA PHE A 282 9.72 -6.71 -16.79
C PHE A 282 11.17 -6.31 -16.53
N ASN A 283 11.61 -6.45 -15.30
CA ASN A 283 12.98 -6.13 -14.89
C ASN A 283 13.50 -7.12 -13.84
N GLU A 284 14.38 -8.02 -14.29
CA GLU A 284 14.97 -9.04 -13.43
C GLU A 284 15.87 -8.44 -12.34
N ALA A 285 16.57 -7.37 -12.64
CA ALA A 285 17.53 -6.76 -11.69
C ALA A 285 16.83 -6.13 -10.48
N THR A 286 15.57 -5.68 -10.65
CA THR A 286 14.75 -5.10 -9.58
C THR A 286 13.66 -6.07 -9.08
N TYR A 287 13.61 -7.28 -9.64
CA TYR A 287 12.56 -8.27 -9.37
C TYR A 287 11.15 -7.77 -9.72
N ASP A 288 11.02 -6.90 -10.72
CA ASP A 288 9.73 -6.44 -11.24
C ASP A 288 9.29 -7.37 -12.38
N TRP A 289 8.66 -8.50 -12.03
CA TRP A 289 8.27 -9.56 -12.96
C TRP A 289 6.80 -9.50 -13.33
N SER A 290 6.04 -8.63 -12.67
CA SER A 290 4.61 -8.52 -12.87
C SER A 290 4.15 -7.08 -12.98
N MET A 291 2.98 -6.88 -13.57
CA MET A 291 2.35 -5.56 -13.64
C MET A 291 1.96 -5.05 -12.25
N ILE A 292 1.47 -5.95 -11.38
CA ILE A 292 1.16 -5.64 -9.97
C ILE A 292 1.85 -6.65 -9.07
N SER A 293 2.60 -6.18 -8.08
CA SER A 293 3.31 -6.99 -7.11
C SER A 293 2.87 -6.68 -5.69
N VAL A 294 2.36 -7.71 -4.99
CA VAL A 294 1.92 -7.60 -3.58
C VAL A 294 3.02 -8.16 -2.69
N ARG A 295 3.68 -7.30 -1.91
CA ARG A 295 4.92 -7.63 -1.17
C ARG A 295 4.84 -7.17 0.28
N ASN A 296 5.69 -7.77 1.15
CA ASN A 296 6.00 -7.24 2.47
C ASN A 296 4.74 -6.87 3.29
N LEU A 297 3.87 -7.85 3.54
CA LEU A 297 2.61 -7.63 4.26
C LEU A 297 1.65 -6.64 3.57
N GLY A 298 1.78 -6.44 2.27
CA GLY A 298 0.75 -5.80 1.47
C GLY A 298 -0.47 -6.72 1.34
N TYR A 299 -1.66 -6.13 1.36
CA TYR A 299 -2.93 -6.81 1.12
C TYR A 299 -3.61 -6.13 -0.06
N LEU A 300 -3.93 -6.88 -1.10
CA LEU A 300 -4.65 -6.38 -2.26
C LEU A 300 -5.91 -7.20 -2.48
N THR A 301 -7.05 -6.52 -2.58
CA THR A 301 -8.31 -7.11 -3.02
C THR A 301 -8.69 -6.49 -4.37
N ILE A 302 -8.93 -7.31 -5.39
CA ILE A 302 -9.45 -6.91 -6.69
C ILE A 302 -10.92 -7.27 -6.77
N THR A 303 -11.79 -6.30 -7.03
CA THR A 303 -13.23 -6.50 -7.10
C THR A 303 -13.77 -6.52 -8.54
N GLY A 304 -12.94 -6.21 -9.54
CA GLY A 304 -13.30 -6.26 -10.96
C GLY A 304 -12.32 -5.50 -11.85
N GLY A 305 -12.53 -5.58 -13.17
CA GLY A 305 -11.71 -4.94 -14.19
C GLY A 305 -10.98 -5.91 -15.10
N THR A 306 -10.31 -5.39 -16.13
CA THR A 306 -9.44 -6.17 -17.02
C THR A 306 -7.98 -5.82 -16.78
N PHE A 307 -7.18 -6.81 -16.49
CA PHE A 307 -5.73 -6.69 -16.25
C PHE A 307 -5.02 -7.51 -17.31
N ALA A 308 -4.28 -6.85 -18.21
CA ALA A 308 -3.62 -7.51 -19.32
C ALA A 308 -2.14 -7.13 -19.40
N ALA A 309 -1.26 -8.10 -19.15
CA ALA A 309 0.16 -7.91 -19.33
C ALA A 309 0.52 -7.92 -20.82
N LYS A 310 1.50 -7.09 -21.19
CA LYS A 310 2.03 -7.06 -22.55
C LYS A 310 2.62 -8.42 -22.92
N ALA A 311 2.34 -8.89 -24.14
CA ALA A 311 2.91 -10.13 -24.66
C ALA A 311 4.44 -10.09 -24.66
N ASN A 312 5.08 -11.19 -24.25
CA ASN A 312 6.53 -11.36 -24.11
C ASN A 312 7.17 -10.38 -23.09
N ASP A 313 6.43 -10.01 -22.04
CA ASP A 313 6.92 -9.11 -21.02
C ASP A 313 6.67 -9.68 -19.61
N CYS A 314 5.70 -9.20 -18.88
CA CYS A 314 5.51 -9.51 -17.46
C CYS A 314 4.33 -10.46 -17.19
N TYR A 315 4.22 -10.96 -15.96
CA TYR A 315 3.02 -11.57 -15.40
C TYR A 315 1.97 -10.49 -15.08
N VAL A 316 0.72 -10.87 -14.86
CA VAL A 316 -0.27 -9.86 -14.40
C VAL A 316 0.02 -9.50 -12.95
N MET A 317 0.02 -10.49 -12.05
CA MET A 317 0.23 -10.25 -10.63
C MET A 317 1.21 -11.24 -10.01
N ASP A 318 1.99 -10.77 -9.05
CA ASP A 318 2.76 -11.65 -8.18
C ASP A 318 2.55 -11.34 -6.70
N VAL A 319 2.77 -12.38 -5.86
CA VAL A 319 2.70 -12.29 -4.41
C VAL A 319 4.02 -12.74 -3.81
N ARG A 320 4.67 -11.85 -3.05
CA ARG A 320 6.03 -12.06 -2.52
C ARG A 320 6.16 -11.64 -1.07
N ASN A 321 7.17 -12.20 -0.40
CA ASN A 321 7.59 -11.79 0.94
C ASN A 321 6.43 -11.64 1.94
N GLY A 322 5.45 -12.57 1.89
CA GLY A 322 4.31 -12.56 2.79
C GLY A 322 3.18 -11.58 2.41
N GLY A 323 3.08 -11.21 1.13
CA GLY A 323 1.92 -10.49 0.59
C GLY A 323 0.65 -11.36 0.57
N TYR A 324 -0.50 -10.70 0.46
CA TYR A 324 -1.82 -11.33 0.36
C TYR A 324 -2.62 -10.72 -0.79
N LEU A 325 -3.08 -11.57 -1.69
CA LEU A 325 -3.93 -11.18 -2.83
C LEU A 325 -5.28 -11.89 -2.71
N THR A 326 -6.37 -11.13 -2.85
CA THR A 326 -7.72 -11.68 -3.01
C THR A 326 -8.29 -11.16 -4.33
N ILE A 327 -8.80 -12.07 -5.15
CA ILE A 327 -9.49 -11.75 -6.41
C ILE A 327 -10.94 -12.17 -6.27
N GLU A 328 -11.84 -11.19 -6.18
CA GLU A 328 -13.28 -11.43 -6.12
C GLU A 328 -13.87 -11.57 -7.52
N ASP A 329 -13.43 -10.73 -8.48
CA ASP A 329 -13.81 -10.77 -9.89
C ASP A 329 -12.78 -10.04 -10.77
N GLY A 330 -12.91 -10.16 -12.10
CA GLY A 330 -12.08 -9.50 -13.09
C GLY A 330 -11.58 -10.44 -14.18
N LYS A 331 -10.86 -9.88 -15.14
CA LYS A 331 -10.23 -10.62 -16.24
C LYS A 331 -8.72 -10.41 -16.19
N PHE A 332 -7.97 -11.51 -16.15
CA PHE A 332 -6.53 -11.51 -15.96
C PHE A 332 -5.88 -12.24 -17.13
N ILE A 333 -5.14 -11.51 -17.97
CA ILE A 333 -4.49 -12.05 -19.17
C ILE A 333 -2.98 -11.86 -19.01
N GLY A 334 -2.32 -12.91 -18.57
CA GLY A 334 -0.87 -12.92 -18.37
C GLY A 334 -0.07 -13.05 -19.66
N ASN A 335 1.24 -12.86 -19.57
CA ASN A 335 2.13 -13.31 -20.62
C ASN A 335 2.14 -14.84 -20.65
N VAL A 336 2.72 -15.49 -19.65
CA VAL A 336 2.70 -16.94 -19.40
C VAL A 336 1.97 -17.29 -18.11
N ASP A 337 2.11 -16.47 -17.07
CA ASP A 337 1.43 -16.61 -15.79
C ASP A 337 0.42 -15.46 -15.64
N ALA A 338 -0.81 -15.74 -15.23
CA ALA A 338 -1.73 -14.73 -14.76
C ALA A 338 -1.41 -14.37 -13.30
N ILE A 339 -1.22 -15.37 -12.44
CA ILE A 339 -0.89 -15.19 -11.04
C ILE A 339 0.32 -16.05 -10.67
N TYR A 340 1.34 -15.41 -10.12
CA TYR A 340 2.53 -16.06 -9.57
C TYR A 340 2.67 -15.81 -8.07
N VAL A 341 2.86 -16.85 -7.28
CA VAL A 341 3.09 -16.75 -5.84
C VAL A 341 4.48 -17.26 -5.50
N GLU A 342 5.42 -16.35 -5.24
CA GLU A 342 6.74 -16.70 -4.76
C GLU A 342 6.67 -17.09 -3.27
N LYS A 343 6.09 -16.22 -2.42
CA LYS A 343 5.93 -16.42 -0.99
C LYS A 343 4.81 -15.54 -0.45
N GLY A 344 3.72 -16.13 -0.01
CA GLY A 344 2.51 -15.45 0.46
C GLY A 344 1.28 -16.24 0.09
N THR A 345 0.14 -15.57 -0.04
CA THR A 345 -1.13 -16.24 -0.32
C THR A 345 -1.93 -15.48 -1.38
N ALA A 346 -2.43 -16.20 -2.39
CA ALA A 346 -3.44 -15.71 -3.31
C ALA A 346 -4.74 -16.50 -3.11
N ILE A 347 -5.87 -15.80 -2.95
CA ILE A 347 -7.21 -16.35 -2.85
C ILE A 347 -7.98 -15.90 -4.08
N ILE A 348 -8.55 -16.83 -4.83
CA ILE A 348 -9.33 -16.58 -6.04
C ILE A 348 -10.77 -16.99 -5.76
N GLU A 349 -11.67 -16.02 -5.68
CA GLU A 349 -13.10 -16.23 -5.41
C GLU A 349 -13.95 -16.09 -6.67
N GLY A 350 -13.39 -15.47 -7.74
CA GLY A 350 -14.02 -15.29 -9.03
C GLY A 350 -13.01 -14.86 -10.09
N GLY A 351 -13.51 -14.42 -11.25
CA GLY A 351 -12.70 -13.89 -12.34
C GLY A 351 -12.45 -14.88 -13.49
N PHE A 352 -11.83 -14.36 -14.55
CA PHE A 352 -11.47 -15.09 -15.77
C PHE A 352 -9.97 -14.98 -16.01
N PHE A 353 -9.29 -16.11 -16.23
CA PHE A 353 -7.84 -16.20 -16.32
C PHE A 353 -7.42 -16.80 -17.65
N ASP A 354 -6.50 -16.12 -18.35
CA ASP A 354 -5.98 -16.52 -19.66
C ASP A 354 -4.52 -16.05 -19.81
N ILE A 355 -3.85 -16.47 -20.90
CA ILE A 355 -2.52 -16.02 -21.27
C ILE A 355 -2.47 -15.57 -22.74
N GLN A 356 -1.52 -14.69 -23.04
CA GLN A 356 -1.32 -14.18 -24.40
C GLN A 356 -0.22 -14.91 -25.16
N GLN A 357 0.83 -15.34 -24.47
CA GLN A 357 1.99 -15.92 -25.15
C GLN A 357 1.70 -17.35 -25.60
N LYS A 358 1.70 -17.54 -26.90
CA LYS A 358 1.61 -18.84 -27.52
C LYS A 358 3.01 -19.28 -27.95
N LEU A 359 3.56 -20.30 -27.31
CA LEU A 359 4.88 -20.85 -27.65
C LEU A 359 4.76 -21.77 -28.89
N PRO A 360 5.39 -21.45 -30.05
CA PRO A 360 5.30 -22.27 -31.22
C PRO A 360 5.77 -23.70 -30.99
N GLY A 361 4.96 -24.68 -31.39
CA GLY A 361 5.28 -26.11 -31.27
C GLY A 361 4.98 -26.73 -29.90
N SER A 362 4.48 -25.95 -28.93
CA SER A 362 4.02 -26.46 -27.64
C SER A 362 2.58 -26.95 -27.70
N THR A 363 2.23 -27.95 -26.89
CA THR A 363 0.83 -28.34 -26.66
C THR A 363 0.10 -27.26 -25.89
N LEU A 364 -1.25 -27.23 -25.93
CA LEU A 364 -2.05 -26.30 -25.10
C LEU A 364 -1.76 -26.52 -23.63
N GLU A 365 -1.70 -27.75 -23.16
CA GLU A 365 -1.36 -28.12 -21.80
C GLU A 365 -0.01 -27.51 -21.36
N ALA A 366 1.04 -27.63 -22.19
CA ALA A 366 2.34 -27.06 -21.86
C ALA A 366 2.35 -25.53 -21.85
N GLN A 367 1.53 -24.88 -22.70
CA GLN A 367 1.43 -23.42 -22.75
C GLN A 367 0.74 -22.84 -21.52
N TYR A 368 -0.27 -23.52 -20.99
CA TYR A 368 -1.09 -23.04 -19.88
C TYR A 368 -0.65 -23.61 -18.53
N LYS A 369 0.39 -24.44 -18.50
CA LYS A 369 0.84 -25.15 -17.29
C LYS A 369 1.06 -24.21 -16.09
N THR A 370 1.49 -22.98 -16.33
CA THR A 370 1.83 -21.99 -15.32
C THR A 370 0.82 -20.84 -15.24
N LEU A 371 -0.41 -21.00 -15.78
CA LEU A 371 -1.44 -19.96 -15.71
C LEU A 371 -1.63 -19.44 -14.28
N LEU A 372 -1.68 -20.35 -13.31
CA LEU A 372 -1.51 -20.11 -11.88
C LEU A 372 -0.29 -20.90 -11.44
N ASN A 373 0.63 -20.26 -10.72
CA ASN A 373 1.92 -20.86 -10.39
C ASN A 373 2.44 -20.45 -9.02
N CYS A 374 2.97 -21.40 -8.26
CA CYS A 374 3.74 -21.14 -7.05
C CYS A 374 5.23 -21.43 -7.27
N GLN A 375 6.08 -20.79 -6.51
CA GLN A 375 7.49 -21.18 -6.46
C GLN A 375 7.63 -22.51 -5.71
N ASP A 376 8.20 -23.53 -6.36
CA ASP A 376 8.19 -24.94 -5.92
C ASP A 376 8.65 -25.14 -4.46
N ASP A 377 9.81 -24.60 -4.07
CA ASP A 377 10.35 -24.76 -2.72
C ASP A 377 9.46 -24.11 -1.65
N ASN A 378 8.85 -22.99 -1.99
CA ASN A 378 7.94 -22.29 -1.08
C ASN A 378 6.56 -22.98 -1.02
N TYR A 379 6.09 -23.54 -2.11
CA TYR A 379 4.87 -24.36 -2.11
C TYR A 379 5.06 -25.60 -1.26
N ASN A 380 6.12 -26.37 -1.48
CA ASN A 380 6.43 -27.59 -0.73
C ASN A 380 6.60 -27.36 0.79
N THR A 381 7.02 -26.15 1.18
CA THR A 381 7.17 -25.74 2.58
C THR A 381 5.96 -24.97 3.14
N GLY A 382 4.88 -24.84 2.35
CA GLY A 382 3.64 -24.16 2.73
C GLY A 382 3.76 -22.63 2.85
N ARG A 383 4.83 -22.04 2.31
CA ARG A 383 5.07 -20.59 2.32
C ARG A 383 4.45 -19.87 1.11
N ALA A 384 4.23 -20.58 0.01
CA ALA A 384 3.47 -20.10 -1.14
C ALA A 384 2.14 -20.87 -1.22
N LYS A 385 1.03 -20.17 -1.43
CA LYS A 385 -0.30 -20.77 -1.48
C LYS A 385 -1.17 -20.09 -2.51
N ILE A 386 -1.87 -20.88 -3.32
CA ILE A 386 -3.01 -20.45 -4.13
C ILE A 386 -4.22 -21.23 -3.64
N ILE A 387 -5.34 -20.55 -3.40
CA ILE A 387 -6.60 -21.13 -2.91
C ILE A 387 -7.71 -20.67 -3.86
N VAL A 388 -8.31 -21.61 -4.59
CA VAL A 388 -9.33 -21.31 -5.59
C VAL A 388 -10.70 -21.73 -5.08
N LYS A 389 -11.62 -20.76 -4.96
CA LYS A 389 -13.01 -20.92 -4.55
C LYS A 389 -14.00 -20.56 -5.67
N GLY A 390 -13.50 -20.01 -6.78
CA GLY A 390 -14.30 -19.58 -7.92
C GLY A 390 -13.42 -19.24 -9.11
N GLY A 391 -14.03 -18.74 -10.19
CA GLY A 391 -13.32 -18.31 -11.40
C GLY A 391 -13.30 -19.35 -12.50
N THR A 392 -12.96 -18.86 -13.71
CA THR A 392 -12.84 -19.64 -14.94
C THR A 392 -11.42 -19.56 -15.48
N PHE A 393 -10.82 -20.69 -15.79
CA PHE A 393 -9.43 -20.83 -16.20
C PHE A 393 -9.38 -21.46 -17.60
N VAL A 394 -8.76 -20.77 -18.56
CA VAL A 394 -8.63 -21.25 -19.93
C VAL A 394 -7.53 -22.31 -19.99
N ASN A 395 -7.88 -23.50 -20.49
CA ASN A 395 -6.95 -24.64 -20.71
C ASN A 395 -6.10 -25.04 -19.47
N PHE A 396 -6.55 -24.68 -18.26
CA PHE A 396 -5.87 -24.97 -17.01
C PHE A 396 -6.87 -25.49 -15.98
N ASP A 397 -6.72 -26.76 -15.58
CA ASP A 397 -7.52 -27.34 -14.49
C ASP A 397 -6.82 -27.11 -13.14
N PRO A 398 -7.32 -26.21 -12.26
CA PRO A 398 -6.68 -25.93 -10.98
C PRO A 398 -6.76 -27.09 -9.97
N SER A 399 -7.45 -28.19 -10.30
CA SER A 399 -7.54 -29.39 -9.45
C SER A 399 -6.65 -30.53 -9.92
N ALA A 400 -6.03 -30.41 -11.10
CA ALA A 400 -5.28 -31.49 -11.74
C ALA A 400 -3.77 -31.28 -11.63
N ASP A 401 -3.20 -31.60 -10.50
CA ASP A 401 -1.76 -31.65 -10.26
C ASP A 401 -0.97 -30.35 -10.63
N PRO A 402 -1.48 -29.15 -10.26
CA PRO A 402 -0.87 -27.90 -10.70
C PRO A 402 0.60 -27.72 -10.24
N GLU A 403 0.98 -28.31 -9.12
CA GLU A 403 2.34 -28.26 -8.55
C GLU A 403 2.98 -29.66 -8.47
N GLY A 404 2.47 -30.63 -9.23
CA GLY A 404 2.92 -32.01 -9.24
C GLY A 404 1.85 -32.98 -8.72
N ALA A 405 2.17 -34.27 -8.75
CA ALA A 405 1.24 -35.33 -8.46
C ALA A 405 0.50 -35.15 -7.12
N ASP A 406 -0.80 -35.39 -7.12
CA ASP A 406 -1.70 -35.28 -5.97
C ASP A 406 -1.88 -33.87 -5.39
N THR A 407 -1.57 -32.82 -6.16
CA THR A 407 -1.78 -31.42 -5.73
C THR A 407 -3.05 -30.82 -6.33
N SER A 408 -3.63 -29.83 -5.64
CA SER A 408 -4.81 -29.09 -6.06
C SER A 408 -4.81 -27.69 -5.44
N TYR A 409 -5.16 -26.68 -6.24
CA TYR A 409 -5.43 -25.34 -5.72
C TYR A 409 -6.89 -25.15 -5.26
N VAL A 410 -7.78 -26.07 -5.66
CA VAL A 410 -9.22 -25.94 -5.36
C VAL A 410 -9.49 -26.19 -3.88
N ALA A 411 -10.17 -25.25 -3.26
CA ALA A 411 -10.50 -25.30 -1.85
C ALA A 411 -11.52 -26.41 -1.52
N ASP A 412 -11.52 -26.90 -0.28
CA ASP A 412 -12.52 -27.83 0.22
C ASP A 412 -13.93 -27.25 0.05
N GLY A 413 -14.89 -28.12 -0.36
CA GLY A 413 -16.27 -27.72 -0.64
C GLY A 413 -16.48 -27.17 -2.05
N TYR A 414 -15.45 -27.12 -2.90
CA TYR A 414 -15.54 -26.71 -4.30
C TYR A 414 -15.16 -27.86 -5.24
N LYS A 415 -15.52 -27.72 -6.52
CA LYS A 415 -15.20 -28.66 -7.59
C LYS A 415 -14.99 -27.92 -8.91
N VAL A 416 -14.30 -28.56 -9.85
CA VAL A 416 -14.15 -28.06 -11.21
C VAL A 416 -15.26 -28.64 -12.10
N VAL A 417 -15.80 -27.79 -12.96
CA VAL A 417 -16.61 -28.19 -14.13
C VAL A 417 -15.93 -27.66 -15.38
N SER A 418 -15.95 -28.42 -16.48
CA SER A 418 -15.28 -28.02 -17.73
C SER A 418 -16.25 -27.94 -18.89
N GLU A 419 -15.99 -27.01 -19.81
CA GLU A 419 -16.75 -26.81 -21.04
C GLU A 419 -15.78 -26.54 -22.20
N THR A 420 -15.93 -27.30 -23.31
CA THR A 420 -15.15 -27.07 -24.52
C THR A 420 -15.81 -25.98 -25.34
N GLN A 421 -15.03 -24.95 -25.66
CA GLN A 421 -15.46 -23.79 -26.43
C GLN A 421 -15.36 -24.06 -27.93
N THR A 422 -16.04 -23.24 -28.75
CA THR A 422 -16.07 -23.38 -30.20
C THR A 422 -14.72 -23.20 -30.90
N ASN A 423 -13.79 -22.49 -30.24
CA ASN A 423 -12.41 -22.29 -30.70
C ASN A 423 -11.45 -23.43 -30.31
N GLY A 424 -11.96 -24.45 -29.59
CA GLY A 424 -11.19 -25.60 -29.13
C GLY A 424 -10.56 -25.43 -27.74
N ASP A 425 -10.66 -24.27 -27.13
CA ASP A 425 -10.25 -24.09 -25.73
C ASP A 425 -11.19 -24.83 -24.77
N VAL A 426 -10.65 -25.27 -23.65
CA VAL A 426 -11.44 -25.84 -22.57
C VAL A 426 -11.46 -24.83 -21.40
N TRP A 427 -12.64 -24.45 -20.97
CA TRP A 427 -12.81 -23.60 -19.82
C TRP A 427 -13.09 -24.44 -18.57
N TYR A 428 -12.26 -24.28 -17.57
CA TYR A 428 -12.39 -24.95 -16.26
C TYR A 428 -12.93 -23.95 -15.25
N THR A 429 -14.14 -24.17 -14.77
CA THR A 429 -14.80 -23.26 -13.83
C THR A 429 -14.92 -23.92 -12.46
N VAL A 430 -14.48 -23.23 -11.42
CA VAL A 430 -14.61 -23.68 -10.02
C VAL A 430 -15.93 -23.20 -9.47
N VAL A 431 -16.70 -24.14 -8.92
CA VAL A 431 -18.04 -23.90 -8.35
C VAL A 431 -18.20 -24.64 -7.01
N PRO A 432 -19.09 -24.21 -6.13
CA PRO A 432 -19.44 -24.97 -4.92
C PRO A 432 -19.91 -26.40 -5.27
N ARG A 433 -19.67 -27.35 -4.39
CA ARG A 433 -20.12 -28.76 -4.54
C ARG A 433 -21.61 -28.91 -4.33
#